data_9022105dc6d411ec61521327e5117608
#
_entry.id   9022105dc6d411ec61521327e5117608
#
_cell.length_a   1.000
_cell.length_b   1.000
_cell.length_c   1.000
_cell.angle_alpha   90.00
_cell.angle_beta   90.00
_cell.angle_gamma   90.00
#
_symmetry.space_group_name_H-M   'P 1'
#
loop_
_entity.id
_entity.type
_entity.pdbx_description
1 polymer ?
#
loop_
_entity_poly.entity_id
_entity_poly.type
_entity_poly.pdbx_seq_one_letter_code
_entity_poly.pdbx_strand_id
1 'polypeptide(L)'
;MDGPRFAYLLLKEHPYGREMLAQILSEDFVPMIIIEEDSVVGDEEREKFLKRIEGNPIAPTVIEQAEEHNIPTVTVPIHNTEHVMPHLKDMDLDLIVFGGTRIIRGEILEHPKDGVINSHPGLLPDCRGSASPAWSVYHDIPIGSSTHFCDNGIDTGELLLRRELPVKRGMTYEDLCYETLVLAGVLMKEALMAYVNGQWDEMRRPQGESSHPTFRNAPEEVLQVVNQKLRDQTYAHYVD
;
A
#
# COMPACT_ATOMS: atom_id res chain seq x y z
N MET A 1 -9.63 21.39 11.81
CA MET A 1 -9.81 21.46 10.34
C MET A 1 -10.44 20.14 9.95
N ASP A 2 -11.47 20.16 9.10
CA ASP A 2 -12.05 18.91 8.64
C ASP A 2 -10.99 18.15 7.80
N GLY A 3 -10.91 16.83 7.97
CA GLY A 3 -10.01 16.00 7.18
C GLY A 3 -10.37 15.96 5.70
N PRO A 4 -9.51 15.37 4.82
CA PRO A 4 -9.83 15.24 3.41
C PRO A 4 -11.08 14.40 3.20
N ARG A 5 -11.88 14.74 2.20
CA ARG A 5 -13.00 13.92 1.75
C ARG A 5 -12.46 12.87 0.80
N PHE A 6 -12.43 11.62 1.22
CA PHE A 6 -11.78 10.57 0.42
C PHE A 6 -12.57 9.27 0.37
N ALA A 7 -12.39 8.52 -0.72
CA ALA A 7 -12.81 7.13 -0.85
C ALA A 7 -11.62 6.20 -0.61
N TYR A 8 -11.88 5.03 -0.03
CA TYR A 8 -10.88 4.00 0.24
C TYR A 8 -11.17 2.75 -0.59
N LEU A 9 -10.23 2.36 -1.46
CA LEU A 9 -10.37 1.21 -2.35
C LEU A 9 -9.38 0.12 -1.97
N LEU A 10 -9.86 -1.13 -1.82
CA LEU A 10 -9.00 -2.28 -1.50
C LEU A 10 -9.55 -3.59 -2.08
N LEU A 11 -8.69 -4.61 -2.17
CA LEU A 11 -9.15 -5.99 -2.35
C LEU A 11 -9.84 -6.46 -1.06
N LYS A 12 -10.96 -7.17 -1.20
CA LYS A 12 -11.82 -7.56 -0.09
C LYS A 12 -11.04 -8.29 1.00
N GLU A 13 -11.13 -7.73 2.21
CA GLU A 13 -10.49 -8.26 3.42
C GLU A 13 -8.96 -8.52 3.26
N HIS A 14 -8.30 -7.83 2.34
CA HIS A 14 -6.85 -8.01 2.14
C HIS A 14 -6.08 -7.45 3.35
N PRO A 15 -5.14 -8.21 3.97
CA PRO A 15 -4.45 -7.78 5.20
C PRO A 15 -3.76 -6.43 5.07
N TYR A 16 -3.22 -6.12 3.89
CA TYR A 16 -2.58 -4.84 3.60
C TYR A 16 -3.55 -3.66 3.74
N GLY A 17 -4.74 -3.78 3.15
CA GLY A 17 -5.77 -2.75 3.25
C GLY A 17 -6.35 -2.64 4.66
N ARG A 18 -6.49 -3.77 5.37
CA ARG A 18 -6.97 -3.77 6.77
C ARG A 18 -6.05 -3.00 7.69
N GLU A 19 -4.74 -3.25 7.61
CA GLU A 19 -3.73 -2.56 8.42
C GLU A 19 -3.67 -1.06 8.07
N MET A 20 -3.65 -0.71 6.79
CA MET A 20 -3.64 0.69 6.36
C MET A 20 -4.89 1.42 6.84
N LEU A 21 -6.08 0.81 6.74
CA LEU A 21 -7.33 1.36 7.25
C LEU A 21 -7.23 1.62 8.76
N ALA A 22 -6.75 0.65 9.53
CA ALA A 22 -6.56 0.81 10.98
C ALA A 22 -5.62 1.99 11.32
N GLN A 23 -4.52 2.14 10.57
CA GLN A 23 -3.58 3.25 10.78
C GLN A 23 -4.21 4.61 10.48
N ILE A 24 -4.96 4.76 9.40
CA ILE A 24 -5.60 6.04 9.07
C ILE A 24 -6.76 6.38 10.02
N LEU A 25 -7.54 5.37 10.45
CA LEU A 25 -8.63 5.56 11.42
C LEU A 25 -8.10 5.93 12.81
N SER A 26 -6.89 5.52 13.17
CA SER A 26 -6.26 5.87 14.47
C SER A 26 -6.03 7.37 14.67
N GLU A 27 -6.11 8.17 13.61
CA GLU A 27 -6.02 9.65 13.63
C GLU A 27 -7.32 10.31 13.13
N ASP A 28 -8.44 9.60 13.25
CA ASP A 28 -9.77 10.07 12.86
C ASP A 28 -9.91 10.43 11.37
N PHE A 29 -9.05 9.91 10.49
CA PHE A 29 -9.24 10.01 9.04
C PHE A 29 -10.26 8.96 8.58
N VAL A 30 -11.52 9.37 8.52
CA VAL A 30 -12.63 8.48 8.18
C VAL A 30 -12.99 8.62 6.70
N PRO A 31 -12.87 7.54 5.88
CA PRO A 31 -13.29 7.60 4.49
C PRO A 31 -14.81 7.79 4.35
N MET A 32 -15.23 8.51 3.33
CA MET A 32 -16.65 8.69 3.01
C MET A 32 -17.31 7.39 2.52
N ILE A 33 -16.52 6.50 1.93
CA ILE A 33 -16.95 5.19 1.44
C ILE A 33 -15.74 4.26 1.35
N ILE A 34 -15.96 2.98 1.63
CA ILE A 34 -15.04 1.90 1.34
C ILE A 34 -15.59 1.12 0.14
N ILE A 35 -14.75 0.86 -0.87
CA ILE A 35 -15.10 0.05 -2.04
C ILE A 35 -14.17 -1.16 -2.10
N GLU A 36 -14.72 -2.34 -1.87
CA GLU A 36 -14.00 -3.60 -1.90
C GLU A 36 -14.14 -4.31 -3.25
N GLU A 37 -13.03 -4.76 -3.84
CA GLU A 37 -13.08 -5.70 -4.97
C GLU A 37 -13.20 -7.13 -4.45
N ASP A 38 -14.32 -7.81 -4.78
CA ASP A 38 -14.56 -9.22 -4.50
C ASP A 38 -14.41 -10.02 -5.80
N SER A 39 -13.21 -10.53 -6.04
CA SER A 39 -12.86 -11.27 -7.26
C SER A 39 -11.99 -12.47 -6.95
N VAL A 40 -12.03 -13.49 -7.81
CA VAL A 40 -11.18 -14.69 -7.68
C VAL A 40 -9.70 -14.32 -7.61
N VAL A 41 -9.26 -13.35 -8.43
CA VAL A 41 -7.87 -12.87 -8.41
C VAL A 41 -7.54 -12.14 -7.11
N GLY A 42 -8.50 -11.37 -6.57
CA GLY A 42 -8.37 -10.72 -5.27
C GLY A 42 -8.21 -11.73 -4.13
N ASP A 43 -8.99 -12.81 -4.16
CA ASP A 43 -8.88 -13.91 -3.19
C ASP A 43 -7.52 -14.61 -3.25
N GLU A 44 -7.02 -14.91 -4.46
CA GLU A 44 -5.70 -15.50 -4.65
C GLU A 44 -4.58 -14.59 -4.10
N GLU A 45 -4.64 -13.29 -4.35
CA GLU A 45 -3.64 -12.34 -3.83
C GLU A 45 -3.72 -12.21 -2.32
N ARG A 46 -4.92 -12.20 -1.73
CA ARG A 46 -5.12 -12.22 -0.28
C ARG A 46 -4.51 -13.47 0.36
N GLU A 47 -4.77 -14.65 -0.19
CA GLU A 47 -4.21 -15.91 0.33
C GLU A 47 -2.68 -15.94 0.25
N LYS A 48 -2.11 -15.50 -0.87
CA LYS A 48 -0.65 -15.38 -1.03
C LYS A 48 -0.07 -14.42 0.00
N PHE A 49 -0.74 -13.29 0.24
CA PHE A 49 -0.27 -12.30 1.18
C PHE A 49 -0.35 -12.80 2.63
N LEU A 50 -1.42 -13.49 3.01
CA LEU A 50 -1.54 -14.12 4.33
C LEU A 50 -0.39 -15.08 4.63
N LYS A 51 0.05 -15.85 3.64
CA LYS A 51 1.25 -16.71 3.79
C LYS A 51 2.54 -15.91 3.98
N ARG A 52 2.65 -14.73 3.34
CA ARG A 52 3.84 -13.87 3.47
C ARG A 52 3.97 -13.19 4.83
N ILE A 53 2.90 -13.12 5.60
CA ILE A 53 2.90 -12.53 6.96
C ILE A 53 2.54 -13.56 8.03
N GLU A 54 2.66 -14.85 7.72
CA GLU A 54 2.29 -15.93 8.64
C GLU A 54 2.99 -15.77 10.00
N GLY A 55 2.25 -15.97 11.08
CA GLY A 55 2.75 -15.79 12.44
C GLY A 55 2.69 -14.36 12.97
N ASN A 56 2.39 -13.37 12.14
CA ASN A 56 2.27 -11.97 12.54
C ASN A 56 0.81 -11.58 12.79
N PRO A 57 0.55 -10.52 13.58
CA PRO A 57 -0.80 -10.02 13.82
C PRO A 57 -1.49 -9.56 12.53
N ILE A 58 -2.83 -9.64 12.51
CA ILE A 58 -3.64 -9.10 11.41
C ILE A 58 -4.62 -8.10 12.03
N ALA A 59 -4.70 -6.90 11.45
CA ALA A 59 -5.63 -5.86 11.87
C ALA A 59 -7.10 -6.35 11.80
N PRO A 60 -8.06 -5.74 12.53
CA PRO A 60 -9.47 -6.07 12.46
C PRO A 60 -9.99 -6.11 11.03
N THR A 61 -11.05 -6.85 10.77
CA THR A 61 -11.66 -6.93 9.44
C THR A 61 -12.13 -5.55 8.96
N VAL A 62 -12.25 -5.38 7.64
CA VAL A 62 -12.81 -4.14 7.07
C VAL A 62 -14.21 -3.88 7.59
N ILE A 63 -15.02 -4.94 7.72
CA ILE A 63 -16.39 -4.84 8.26
C ILE A 63 -16.37 -4.34 9.69
N GLU A 64 -15.56 -4.91 10.59
CA GLU A 64 -15.46 -4.46 11.99
C GLU A 64 -15.04 -2.99 12.07
N GLN A 65 -14.02 -2.58 11.32
CA GLN A 65 -13.55 -1.20 11.29
C GLN A 65 -14.59 -0.23 10.71
N ALA A 66 -15.29 -0.64 9.65
CA ALA A 66 -16.33 0.16 9.02
C ALA A 66 -17.55 0.35 9.93
N GLU A 67 -17.98 -0.71 10.63
CA GLU A 67 -19.09 -0.64 11.59
C GLU A 67 -18.76 0.27 12.78
N GLU A 68 -17.55 0.16 13.34
CA GLU A 68 -17.10 1.00 14.46
C GLU A 68 -17.13 2.50 14.12
N HIS A 69 -16.78 2.85 12.88
CA HIS A 69 -16.70 4.25 12.43
C HIS A 69 -17.91 4.70 11.56
N ASN A 70 -18.93 3.84 11.41
CA ASN A 70 -20.11 4.09 10.59
C ASN A 70 -19.79 4.43 9.12
N ILE A 71 -18.84 3.73 8.51
CA ILE A 71 -18.38 3.95 7.14
C ILE A 71 -19.22 3.13 6.16
N PRO A 72 -19.88 3.76 5.16
CA PRO A 72 -20.53 3.02 4.09
C PRO A 72 -19.56 2.14 3.33
N THR A 73 -19.91 0.86 3.15
CA THR A 73 -19.08 -0.11 2.42
C THR A 73 -19.87 -0.73 1.28
N VAL A 74 -19.26 -0.80 0.10
CA VAL A 74 -19.81 -1.47 -1.07
C VAL A 74 -18.81 -2.47 -1.64
N THR A 75 -19.33 -3.52 -2.26
CA THR A 75 -18.51 -4.54 -2.91
C THR A 75 -18.75 -4.51 -4.41
N VAL A 76 -17.66 -4.53 -5.18
CA VAL A 76 -17.68 -4.56 -6.65
C VAL A 76 -16.91 -5.77 -7.17
N PRO A 77 -17.23 -6.31 -8.36
CA PRO A 77 -16.53 -7.49 -8.88
C PRO A 77 -15.12 -7.17 -9.37
N ILE A 78 -14.85 -5.91 -9.69
CA ILE A 78 -13.53 -5.42 -10.13
C ILE A 78 -13.46 -3.89 -10.00
N HIS A 79 -12.30 -3.38 -9.58
CA HIS A 79 -12.02 -1.95 -9.56
C HIS A 79 -11.75 -1.41 -10.98
N ASN A 80 -12.82 -1.14 -11.72
CA ASN A 80 -12.77 -0.44 -13.00
C ASN A 80 -13.78 0.71 -13.03
N THR A 81 -13.72 1.54 -14.05
CA THR A 81 -14.61 2.69 -14.23
C THR A 81 -16.09 2.30 -14.16
N GLU A 82 -16.48 1.21 -14.82
CA GLU A 82 -17.87 0.76 -14.90
C GLU A 82 -18.47 0.44 -13.51
N HIS A 83 -17.70 -0.19 -12.64
CA HIS A 83 -18.19 -0.66 -11.33
C HIS A 83 -17.92 0.32 -10.20
N VAL A 84 -16.88 1.12 -10.28
CA VAL A 84 -16.49 2.06 -9.20
C VAL A 84 -17.15 3.42 -9.36
N MET A 85 -17.16 4.00 -10.59
CA MET A 85 -17.67 5.35 -10.80
C MET A 85 -19.15 5.56 -10.44
N PRO A 86 -20.07 4.58 -10.59
CA PRO A 86 -21.43 4.73 -10.11
C PRO A 86 -21.55 5.09 -8.62
N HIS A 87 -20.56 4.71 -7.81
CA HIS A 87 -20.52 5.02 -6.37
C HIS A 87 -19.82 6.34 -6.05
N LEU A 88 -18.95 6.84 -6.93
CA LEU A 88 -18.10 8.01 -6.70
C LEU A 88 -18.57 9.28 -7.40
N LYS A 89 -19.23 9.18 -8.57
CA LYS A 89 -19.52 10.30 -9.50
C LYS A 89 -20.21 11.52 -8.88
N ASP A 90 -21.04 11.29 -7.85
CA ASP A 90 -21.80 12.34 -7.16
C ASP A 90 -21.10 12.78 -5.85
N MET A 91 -19.92 12.22 -5.55
CA MET A 91 -19.12 12.58 -4.40
C MET A 91 -18.09 13.66 -4.77
N ASP A 92 -18.06 14.72 -4.02
CA ASP A 92 -17.04 15.76 -4.13
C ASP A 92 -15.80 15.33 -3.33
N LEU A 93 -14.97 14.46 -3.92
CA LEU A 93 -13.78 13.89 -3.28
C LEU A 93 -12.55 14.76 -3.49
N ASP A 94 -11.80 14.96 -2.42
CA ASP A 94 -10.46 15.52 -2.49
C ASP A 94 -9.45 14.44 -2.94
N LEU A 95 -9.58 13.23 -2.39
CA LEU A 95 -8.64 12.14 -2.62
C LEU A 95 -9.33 10.79 -2.87
N ILE A 96 -8.61 9.87 -3.50
CA ILE A 96 -8.85 8.44 -3.37
C ILE A 96 -7.58 7.81 -2.78
N VAL A 97 -7.74 6.94 -1.78
CA VAL A 97 -6.67 6.20 -1.12
C VAL A 97 -6.75 4.73 -1.51
N PHE A 98 -5.65 4.17 -2.01
CA PHE A 98 -5.56 2.75 -2.31
C PHE A 98 -4.98 1.98 -1.11
N GLY A 99 -5.75 1.01 -0.62
CA GLY A 99 -5.39 0.10 0.47
C GLY A 99 -5.03 -1.31 -0.03
N GLY A 100 -4.20 -1.40 -1.07
CA GLY A 100 -3.87 -2.69 -1.67
C GLY A 100 -4.92 -3.11 -2.70
N THR A 101 -4.83 -2.50 -3.88
CA THR A 101 -5.66 -2.79 -5.05
C THR A 101 -4.84 -3.51 -6.12
N ARG A 102 -5.53 -3.98 -7.14
CA ARG A 102 -4.90 -4.32 -8.42
C ARG A 102 -4.58 -3.02 -9.17
N ILE A 103 -4.00 -3.13 -10.37
CA ILE A 103 -3.71 -1.96 -11.20
C ILE A 103 -5.02 -1.32 -11.64
N ILE A 104 -5.22 -0.06 -11.24
CA ILE A 104 -6.35 0.79 -11.61
C ILE A 104 -5.86 1.84 -12.59
N ARG A 105 -6.69 2.19 -13.58
CA ARG A 105 -6.38 3.20 -14.61
C ARG A 105 -7.62 3.99 -15.01
N GLY A 106 -7.40 5.07 -15.76
CA GLY A 106 -8.45 5.86 -16.38
C GLY A 106 -9.19 6.75 -15.40
N GLU A 107 -10.49 6.90 -15.60
CA GLU A 107 -11.34 7.92 -14.96
C GLU A 107 -11.28 7.92 -13.42
N ILE A 108 -11.07 6.75 -12.79
CA ILE A 108 -10.93 6.66 -11.33
C ILE A 108 -9.74 7.49 -10.84
N LEU A 109 -8.62 7.50 -11.59
CA LEU A 109 -7.43 8.27 -11.22
C LEU A 109 -7.61 9.78 -11.41
N GLU A 110 -8.52 10.19 -12.29
CA GLU A 110 -8.78 11.58 -12.66
C GLU A 110 -9.93 12.21 -11.85
N HIS A 111 -10.71 11.39 -11.13
CA HIS A 111 -11.94 11.82 -10.48
C HIS A 111 -11.71 12.73 -9.26
N PRO A 112 -10.81 12.41 -8.29
CA PRO A 112 -10.62 13.26 -7.11
C PRO A 112 -9.84 14.54 -7.46
N LYS A 113 -10.10 15.62 -6.72
CA LYS A 113 -9.51 16.94 -6.98
C LYS A 113 -7.98 16.95 -6.88
N ASP A 114 -7.45 16.33 -5.81
CA ASP A 114 -6.05 16.40 -5.45
C ASP A 114 -5.29 15.10 -5.76
N GLY A 115 -6.00 14.12 -6.34
CA GLY A 115 -5.42 12.92 -6.90
C GLY A 115 -5.65 11.64 -6.09
N VAL A 116 -5.03 10.59 -6.56
CA VAL A 116 -5.07 9.25 -5.97
C VAL A 116 -3.72 8.93 -5.38
N ILE A 117 -3.70 8.44 -4.14
CA ILE A 117 -2.46 8.06 -3.45
C ILE A 117 -2.44 6.59 -3.05
N ASN A 118 -1.25 6.02 -3.08
CA ASN A 118 -0.95 4.68 -2.62
C ASN A 118 0.29 4.69 -1.71
N SER A 119 0.31 3.84 -0.69
CA SER A 119 1.55 3.51 0.02
C SER A 119 2.05 2.16 -0.44
N HIS A 120 3.21 2.12 -1.04
CA HIS A 120 3.82 0.94 -1.61
C HIS A 120 4.82 0.33 -0.63
N PRO A 121 4.82 -1.02 -0.40
CA PRO A 121 5.76 -1.68 0.53
C PRO A 121 7.14 -1.89 -0.12
N GLY A 122 7.69 -0.83 -0.69
CA GLY A 122 8.99 -0.79 -1.36
C GLY A 122 9.54 0.62 -1.43
N LEU A 123 10.85 0.75 -1.47
CA LEU A 123 11.53 2.03 -1.66
C LEU A 123 11.54 2.41 -3.15
N LEU A 124 10.68 3.37 -3.51
CA LEU A 124 10.61 3.90 -4.86
C LEU A 124 11.75 4.91 -5.13
N PRO A 125 12.31 4.94 -6.33
CA PRO A 125 11.96 4.18 -7.53
C PRO A 125 12.57 2.78 -7.63
N ASP A 126 13.42 2.36 -6.70
CA ASP A 126 14.29 1.18 -6.83
C ASP A 126 13.54 -0.14 -6.81
N CYS A 127 12.39 -0.20 -6.12
CA CYS A 127 11.63 -1.42 -5.95
C CYS A 127 10.15 -1.23 -6.29
N ARG A 128 9.84 -0.99 -7.58
CA ARG A 128 8.48 -0.91 -8.12
C ARG A 128 7.87 -2.31 -8.31
N GLY A 129 6.55 -2.42 -8.20
CA GLY A 129 5.79 -3.64 -8.50
C GLY A 129 5.52 -4.52 -7.30
N SER A 130 5.54 -5.84 -7.47
CA SER A 130 5.10 -6.79 -6.45
C SER A 130 6.25 -7.42 -5.67
N ALA A 131 5.94 -7.95 -4.46
CA ALA A 131 6.88 -8.67 -3.60
C ALA A 131 8.16 -7.90 -3.23
N SER A 132 8.03 -6.58 -3.03
CA SER A 132 9.16 -5.67 -2.80
C SER A 132 10.12 -6.13 -1.70
N PRO A 133 9.72 -6.64 -0.52
CA PRO A 133 10.66 -7.14 0.48
C PRO A 133 11.54 -8.28 -0.03
N ALA A 134 10.99 -9.21 -0.84
CA ALA A 134 11.78 -10.29 -1.42
C ALA A 134 12.83 -9.77 -2.40
N TRP A 135 12.42 -8.89 -3.31
CA TRP A 135 13.33 -8.32 -4.30
C TRP A 135 14.39 -7.41 -3.68
N SER A 136 14.02 -6.69 -2.62
CA SER A 136 14.98 -5.87 -1.86
C SER A 136 16.08 -6.71 -1.24
N VAL A 137 15.73 -7.81 -0.56
CA VAL A 137 16.76 -8.75 -0.02
C VAL A 137 17.57 -9.40 -1.14
N TYR A 138 16.89 -9.84 -2.21
CA TYR A 138 17.55 -10.52 -3.32
C TYR A 138 18.64 -9.66 -3.98
N HIS A 139 18.33 -8.39 -4.23
CA HIS A 139 19.21 -7.42 -4.92
C HIS A 139 20.04 -6.54 -3.98
N ASP A 140 20.00 -6.77 -2.67
CA ASP A 140 20.62 -5.92 -1.66
C ASP A 140 20.19 -4.43 -1.80
N ILE A 141 18.91 -4.19 -1.99
CA ILE A 141 18.27 -2.87 -1.93
C ILE A 141 17.80 -2.64 -0.48
N PRO A 142 17.91 -1.44 0.11
CA PRO A 142 17.29 -1.16 1.41
C PRO A 142 15.79 -1.45 1.40
N ILE A 143 15.26 -2.02 2.49
CA ILE A 143 13.83 -2.30 2.64
C ILE A 143 13.13 -1.08 3.21
N GLY A 144 11.90 -0.83 2.83
CA GLY A 144 11.08 0.24 3.36
C GLY A 144 9.79 0.43 2.59
N SER A 145 9.15 1.58 2.79
CA SER A 145 7.88 1.89 2.13
C SER A 145 7.89 3.32 1.57
N SER A 146 7.04 3.56 0.58
CA SER A 146 6.91 4.86 -0.07
C SER A 146 5.44 5.19 -0.32
N THR A 147 5.00 6.38 0.08
CA THR A 147 3.70 6.93 -0.31
C THR A 147 3.88 7.82 -1.54
N HIS A 148 3.05 7.59 -2.54
CA HIS A 148 3.17 8.26 -3.84
C HIS A 148 1.81 8.49 -4.48
N PHE A 149 1.74 9.41 -5.43
CA PHE A 149 0.59 9.57 -6.31
C PHE A 149 0.50 8.40 -7.30
N CYS A 150 -0.72 7.99 -7.61
CA CYS A 150 -0.98 7.01 -8.65
C CYS A 150 -1.11 7.70 -10.01
N ASP A 151 -0.46 7.12 -11.01
CA ASP A 151 -0.57 7.48 -12.41
C ASP A 151 -0.89 6.24 -13.27
N ASN A 152 -0.85 6.35 -14.58
CA ASN A 152 -1.11 5.22 -15.49
C ASN A 152 0.03 4.18 -15.52
N GLY A 153 1.16 4.44 -14.88
CA GLY A 153 2.26 3.49 -14.73
C GLY A 153 2.08 2.54 -13.54
N ILE A 154 3.11 1.79 -13.23
CA ILE A 154 3.15 0.93 -12.02
C ILE A 154 4.13 1.56 -11.06
N ASP A 155 3.62 2.13 -9.97
CA ASP A 155 4.38 2.79 -8.91
C ASP A 155 5.32 3.88 -9.44
N THR A 156 4.88 4.66 -10.46
CA THR A 156 5.71 5.65 -11.17
C THR A 156 5.40 7.11 -10.79
N GLY A 157 4.29 7.36 -10.14
CA GLY A 157 3.85 8.71 -9.78
C GLY A 157 4.75 9.39 -8.76
N GLU A 158 4.57 10.69 -8.58
CA GLU A 158 5.40 11.51 -7.70
C GLU A 158 5.34 11.05 -6.24
N LEU A 159 6.49 11.10 -5.57
CA LEU A 159 6.61 10.73 -4.16
C LEU A 159 6.07 11.82 -3.24
N LEU A 160 5.43 11.38 -2.16
CA LEU A 160 5.13 12.18 -0.97
C LEU A 160 6.08 11.84 0.18
N LEU A 161 6.14 10.57 0.54
CA LEU A 161 6.95 10.06 1.64
C LEU A 161 7.76 8.84 1.21
N ARG A 162 8.93 8.67 1.81
CA ARG A 162 9.79 7.49 1.64
C ARG A 162 10.56 7.27 2.94
N ARG A 163 10.50 6.03 3.46
CA ARG A 163 11.18 5.69 4.70
C ARG A 163 11.75 4.28 4.66
N GLU A 164 12.99 4.14 5.08
CA GLU A 164 13.64 2.85 5.26
C GLU A 164 13.15 2.16 6.54
N LEU A 165 13.02 0.84 6.46
CA LEU A 165 12.77 -0.03 7.59
C LEU A 165 14.12 -0.44 8.21
N PRO A 166 14.31 -0.26 9.52
CA PRO A 166 15.51 -0.75 10.20
C PRO A 166 15.47 -2.29 10.32
N VAL A 167 16.11 -2.97 9.39
CA VAL A 167 16.16 -4.45 9.35
C VAL A 167 17.17 -4.94 10.38
N LYS A 168 16.72 -5.76 11.34
CA LYS A 168 17.56 -6.35 12.38
C LYS A 168 17.94 -7.79 12.03
N ARG A 169 19.11 -8.22 12.53
CA ARG A 169 19.52 -9.62 12.40
C ARG A 169 18.52 -10.54 13.11
N GLY A 170 18.21 -11.66 12.46
CA GLY A 170 17.24 -12.63 12.95
C GLY A 170 15.79 -12.39 12.51
N MET A 171 15.48 -11.27 11.85
CA MET A 171 14.18 -11.10 11.18
C MET A 171 14.02 -12.09 10.03
N THR A 172 12.85 -12.69 9.93
CA THR A 172 12.45 -13.58 8.84
C THR A 172 11.90 -12.80 7.65
N TYR A 173 11.66 -13.48 6.53
CA TYR A 173 10.97 -12.86 5.39
C TYR A 173 9.55 -12.42 5.74
N GLU A 174 8.86 -13.22 6.55
CA GLU A 174 7.51 -12.94 7.04
C GLU A 174 7.48 -11.68 7.92
N ASP A 175 8.48 -11.52 8.81
CA ASP A 175 8.64 -10.30 9.62
C ASP A 175 8.87 -9.07 8.73
N LEU A 176 9.72 -9.18 7.70
CA LEU A 176 9.99 -8.09 6.77
C LEU A 176 8.74 -7.68 5.98
N CYS A 177 7.94 -8.65 5.52
CA CYS A 177 6.67 -8.39 4.85
C CYS A 177 5.68 -7.70 5.78
N TYR A 178 5.60 -8.13 7.03
CA TYR A 178 4.72 -7.54 8.03
C TYR A 178 5.15 -6.12 8.40
N GLU A 179 6.40 -5.90 8.73
CA GLU A 179 6.91 -4.59 9.14
C GLU A 179 6.81 -3.55 8.01
N THR A 180 7.01 -3.95 6.75
CA THR A 180 6.81 -3.04 5.61
C THR A 180 5.34 -2.72 5.37
N LEU A 181 4.43 -3.64 5.65
CA LEU A 181 2.98 -3.42 5.63
C LEU A 181 2.58 -2.39 6.69
N VAL A 182 3.02 -2.55 7.93
CA VAL A 182 2.76 -1.60 9.03
C VAL A 182 3.34 -0.23 8.68
N LEU A 183 4.58 -0.18 8.20
CA LEU A 183 5.23 1.06 7.79
C LEU A 183 4.47 1.77 6.66
N ALA A 184 3.94 1.04 5.69
CA ALA A 184 3.14 1.62 4.62
C ALA A 184 1.85 2.28 5.15
N GLY A 185 1.18 1.65 6.10
CA GLY A 185 0.02 2.24 6.79
C GLY A 185 0.37 3.51 7.56
N VAL A 186 1.48 3.48 8.30
CA VAL A 186 2.00 4.66 9.01
C VAL A 186 2.30 5.81 8.06
N LEU A 187 2.96 5.53 6.92
CA LEU A 187 3.26 6.58 5.93
C LEU A 187 1.99 7.13 5.26
N MET A 188 0.98 6.29 5.02
CA MET A 188 -0.30 6.77 4.50
C MET A 188 -0.96 7.74 5.49
N LYS A 189 -1.01 7.38 6.76
CA LYS A 189 -1.52 8.24 7.83
C LYS A 189 -0.77 9.59 7.88
N GLU A 190 0.56 9.55 7.86
CA GLU A 190 1.39 10.77 7.87
C GLU A 190 1.17 11.62 6.60
N ALA A 191 0.95 11.00 5.44
CA ALA A 191 0.61 11.72 4.21
C ALA A 191 -0.74 12.45 4.34
N LEU A 192 -1.76 11.82 4.94
CA LEU A 192 -3.04 12.48 5.21
C LEU A 192 -2.91 13.62 6.23
N MET A 193 -2.11 13.44 7.28
CA MET A 193 -1.79 14.53 8.21
C MET A 193 -1.10 15.71 7.52
N ALA A 194 -0.14 15.42 6.65
CA ALA A 194 0.55 16.44 5.87
C ALA A 194 -0.39 17.16 4.88
N TYR A 195 -1.38 16.45 4.31
CA TYR A 195 -2.42 17.05 3.47
C TYR A 195 -3.21 18.12 4.25
N VAL A 196 -3.73 17.76 5.42
CA VAL A 196 -4.48 18.68 6.30
C VAL A 196 -3.65 19.91 6.70
N ASN A 197 -2.34 19.74 6.86
CA ASN A 197 -1.40 20.80 7.19
C ASN A 197 -0.96 21.64 5.97
N GLY A 198 -1.44 21.34 4.75
CA GLY A 198 -1.08 22.06 3.53
C GLY A 198 0.36 21.86 3.08
N GLN A 199 0.98 20.73 3.43
CA GLN A 199 2.43 20.48 3.22
C GLN A 199 2.71 19.69 1.92
N TRP A 200 1.70 19.22 1.20
CA TRP A 200 1.90 18.32 0.07
C TRP A 200 2.72 18.92 -1.07
N ASP A 201 2.50 20.21 -1.38
CA ASP A 201 3.23 20.89 -2.46
C ASP A 201 4.75 20.94 -2.19
N GLU A 202 5.13 21.07 -0.91
CA GLU A 202 6.54 21.06 -0.50
C GLU A 202 7.15 19.65 -0.45
N MET A 203 6.31 18.64 -0.19
CA MET A 203 6.73 17.24 -0.08
C MET A 203 6.78 16.54 -1.43
N ARG A 204 5.91 16.94 -2.35
CA ARG A 204 5.74 16.32 -3.66
C ARG A 204 7.01 16.47 -4.51
N ARG A 205 7.52 15.34 -4.98
CA ARG A 205 8.73 15.29 -5.80
C ARG A 205 8.66 14.18 -6.84
N PRO A 206 9.21 14.41 -8.05
CA PRO A 206 9.31 13.37 -9.06
C PRO A 206 10.20 12.23 -8.58
N GLN A 207 9.88 11.00 -9.02
CA GLN A 207 10.78 9.88 -8.84
C GLN A 207 11.99 10.02 -9.78
N GLY A 208 13.16 9.63 -9.30
CA GLY A 208 14.33 9.47 -10.14
C GLY A 208 14.24 8.23 -11.05
N GLU A 209 15.29 8.02 -11.84
CA GLU A 209 15.45 6.79 -12.60
C GLU A 209 15.73 5.60 -11.64
N SER A 210 15.21 4.42 -11.99
CA SER A 210 15.53 3.19 -11.30
C SER A 210 16.54 2.38 -12.10
N SER A 211 17.52 1.79 -11.41
CA SER A 211 18.43 0.80 -12.00
C SER A 211 17.80 -0.61 -12.11
N HIS A 212 16.60 -0.79 -11.54
CA HIS A 212 15.88 -2.06 -11.51
C HIS A 212 14.60 -2.00 -12.34
N PRO A 213 14.15 -3.15 -12.89
CA PRO A 213 12.88 -3.23 -13.60
C PRO A 213 11.71 -3.12 -12.61
N THR A 214 10.50 -2.96 -13.13
CA THR A 214 9.28 -3.19 -12.35
C THR A 214 9.15 -4.69 -12.05
N PHE A 215 9.18 -5.05 -10.77
CA PHE A 215 9.17 -6.43 -10.33
C PHE A 215 7.77 -7.06 -10.37
N ARG A 216 7.74 -8.37 -10.57
CA ARG A 216 6.54 -9.21 -10.43
C ARG A 216 6.60 -10.01 -9.13
N ASN A 217 5.59 -10.84 -8.88
CA ASN A 217 5.63 -11.78 -7.77
C ASN A 217 6.94 -12.60 -7.80
N ALA A 218 7.60 -12.69 -6.63
CA ALA A 218 8.85 -13.42 -6.52
C ALA A 218 8.60 -14.93 -6.69
N PRO A 219 9.28 -15.60 -7.62
CA PRO A 219 9.17 -17.04 -7.77
C PRO A 219 9.90 -17.77 -6.64
N GLU A 220 9.65 -19.07 -6.50
CA GLU A 220 10.16 -19.88 -5.40
C GLU A 220 11.69 -19.87 -5.31
N GLU A 221 12.40 -19.91 -6.44
CA GLU A 221 13.87 -19.85 -6.47
C GLU A 221 14.43 -18.54 -5.91
N VAL A 222 13.70 -17.41 -6.08
CA VAL A 222 14.07 -16.12 -5.47
C VAL A 222 13.84 -16.16 -3.97
N LEU A 223 12.70 -16.70 -3.52
CA LEU A 223 12.38 -16.83 -2.10
C LEU A 223 13.38 -17.74 -1.36
N GLN A 224 13.86 -18.80 -2.01
CA GLN A 224 14.92 -19.66 -1.44
C GLN A 224 16.22 -18.87 -1.21
N VAL A 225 16.64 -18.03 -2.17
CA VAL A 225 17.82 -17.16 -2.02
C VAL A 225 17.60 -16.13 -0.92
N VAL A 226 16.42 -15.49 -0.89
CA VAL A 226 16.05 -14.53 0.16
C VAL A 226 16.15 -15.16 1.55
N ASN A 227 15.50 -16.30 1.74
CA ASN A 227 15.52 -17.02 3.01
C ASN A 227 16.94 -17.49 3.40
N GLN A 228 17.77 -17.87 2.42
CA GLN A 228 19.17 -18.21 2.68
C GLN A 228 19.98 -16.99 3.13
N LYS A 229 19.85 -15.83 2.42
CA LYS A 229 20.54 -14.59 2.80
C LYS A 229 20.15 -14.12 4.21
N LEU A 230 18.88 -14.25 4.60
CA LEU A 230 18.42 -13.88 5.93
C LEU A 230 18.95 -14.83 7.01
N ARG A 231 18.94 -16.15 6.77
CA ARG A 231 19.54 -17.14 7.69
C ARG A 231 21.03 -16.94 7.88
N ASP A 232 21.76 -16.72 6.80
CA ASP A 232 23.22 -16.53 6.82
C ASP A 232 23.63 -15.11 7.24
N GLN A 233 22.64 -14.22 7.42
CA GLN A 233 22.84 -12.81 7.77
C GLN A 233 23.75 -12.06 6.77
N THR A 234 23.59 -12.37 5.49
CA THR A 234 24.39 -11.78 4.40
C THR A 234 23.70 -10.64 3.65
N TYR A 235 22.47 -10.30 3.99
CA TYR A 235 21.81 -9.10 3.47
C TYR A 235 22.60 -7.85 3.88
N ALA A 236 22.79 -6.92 2.92
CA ALA A 236 23.76 -5.82 3.09
C ALA A 236 23.29 -4.67 4.04
N HIS A 237 21.98 -4.58 4.34
CA HIS A 237 21.39 -3.41 5.01
C HIS A 237 20.81 -3.73 6.41
N TYR A 238 21.50 -4.58 7.18
CA TYR A 238 21.15 -4.72 8.60
C TYR A 238 21.55 -3.47 9.38
N VAL A 239 20.67 -3.06 10.31
CA VAL A 239 21.01 -2.13 11.38
C VAL A 239 21.25 -2.95 12.66
N ASP A 240 22.40 -2.84 13.25
CA ASP A 240 22.77 -3.53 14.50
C ASP A 240 22.51 -2.66 15.72
#